data_c768b8595d8089ea0f671f543ed0a246
#
_entry.id   c768b8595d8089ea0f671f543ed0a246
#
_cell.length_a   1.000
_cell.length_b   1.000
_cell.length_c   1.000
_cell.angle_alpha   90.00
_cell.angle_beta   90.00
_cell.angle_gamma   90.00
#
_symmetry.space_group_name_H-M   'P 1'
#
loop_
_entity.id
_entity.type
_entity.pdbx_description
1 polymer ?
#
loop_
_entity_poly.entity_id
_entity_poly.type
_entity_poly.pdbx_seq_one_letter_code
_entity_poly.pdbx_strand_id
1 'polypeptide(L)'
;MEPIITVKQLNKMYKKRKTKEVIQAVDNISFTVQKGEILGLLGPNGAGKTTTIKMICGLLVPDSGEITINGLGQNGSRLKSLEHISAVLEGNRNLYWRLTVRENLEYFAGNRGMSRKDVKENVEQLLTSFRLKDKENELVNRLSRGMQQKLAIAVAMLANSEVILLDEPTLGLDVETSYEVRELLKEIVKKHNRTIIISSHDMDVIQEVCDRTIIINGGKVVTDDKVENLLKLFDVRSYTITLGALLSEKQQLLLKEKFPVHKYTTDTMQPTLNVDLYQSEAIYDLFRLLQMEHTPVEAIDRTTVNFEQVFMKILKGENNYEMV
;
A
#
# COMPACT_ATOMS: atom_id res chain seq x y z
N MET A 1 16.45 12.59 -11.28
CA MET A 1 16.34 11.37 -12.11
C MET A 1 15.03 11.44 -12.86
N GLU A 2 14.99 10.99 -14.12
CA GLU A 2 13.73 10.95 -14.86
C GLU A 2 12.86 9.79 -14.32
N PRO A 3 11.55 10.03 -14.11
CA PRO A 3 10.64 8.99 -13.61
C PRO A 3 10.46 7.89 -14.66
N ILE A 4 10.34 6.63 -14.21
CA ILE A 4 10.10 5.50 -15.11
C ILE A 4 8.65 5.45 -15.59
N ILE A 5 7.70 5.91 -14.77
CA ILE A 5 6.30 6.11 -15.17
C ILE A 5 5.88 7.52 -14.85
N THR A 6 5.16 8.14 -15.78
CA THR A 6 4.48 9.41 -15.57
C THR A 6 3.02 9.26 -15.97
N VAL A 7 2.13 9.59 -15.05
CA VAL A 7 0.68 9.65 -15.22
C VAL A 7 0.25 11.11 -15.11
N LYS A 8 -0.45 11.63 -16.14
CA LYS A 8 -0.90 13.03 -16.18
C LYS A 8 -2.39 13.11 -16.43
N GLN A 9 -3.13 13.76 -15.54
CA GLN A 9 -4.54 14.11 -15.66
C GLN A 9 -5.42 12.94 -16.13
N LEU A 10 -5.18 11.75 -15.56
CA LEU A 10 -5.84 10.52 -15.98
C LEU A 10 -7.30 10.52 -15.54
N ASN A 11 -8.19 10.20 -16.46
CA ASN A 11 -9.63 10.15 -16.22
C ASN A 11 -10.24 8.86 -16.75
N LYS A 12 -11.21 8.31 -16.00
CA LYS A 12 -12.01 7.17 -16.45
C LYS A 12 -13.41 7.17 -15.84
N MET A 13 -14.41 7.08 -16.72
CA MET A 13 -15.81 6.95 -16.36
C MET A 13 -16.39 5.61 -16.80
N TYR A 14 -17.29 5.07 -16.04
CA TYR A 14 -18.10 3.90 -16.39
C TYR A 14 -19.58 4.25 -16.40
N LYS A 15 -20.29 3.76 -17.41
CA LYS A 15 -21.74 3.85 -17.48
C LYS A 15 -22.36 2.53 -17.03
N LYS A 16 -23.15 2.53 -15.97
CA LYS A 16 -23.90 1.34 -15.57
C LYS A 16 -24.94 1.02 -16.61
N ARG A 17 -24.91 -0.21 -17.16
CA ARG A 17 -25.80 -0.64 -18.25
C ARG A 17 -27.30 -0.53 -17.89
N LYS A 18 -27.69 -0.77 -16.65
CA LYS A 18 -29.09 -0.80 -16.20
C LYS A 18 -29.64 0.58 -15.81
N THR A 19 -28.87 1.42 -15.14
CA THR A 19 -29.34 2.68 -14.55
C THR A 19 -28.94 3.92 -15.34
N LYS A 20 -28.10 3.77 -16.39
CA LYS A 20 -27.44 4.88 -17.12
C LYS A 20 -26.59 5.81 -16.22
N GLU A 21 -26.44 5.47 -14.95
CA GLU A 21 -25.63 6.20 -14.00
C GLU A 21 -24.17 6.21 -14.43
N VAL A 22 -23.52 7.36 -14.36
CA VAL A 22 -22.10 7.52 -14.67
C VAL A 22 -21.32 7.50 -13.38
N ILE A 23 -20.37 6.59 -13.29
CA ILE A 23 -19.43 6.50 -12.17
C ILE A 23 -18.07 7.01 -12.63
N GLN A 24 -17.57 8.08 -12.00
CA GLN A 24 -16.22 8.58 -12.16
C GLN A 24 -15.28 7.66 -11.35
N ALA A 25 -14.64 6.71 -12.01
CA ALA A 25 -13.76 5.75 -11.34
C ALA A 25 -12.35 6.30 -11.13
N VAL A 26 -11.89 7.19 -12.03
CA VAL A 26 -10.62 7.91 -11.92
C VAL A 26 -10.87 9.34 -12.36
N ASP A 27 -10.51 10.30 -11.53
CA ASP A 27 -10.80 11.73 -11.70
C ASP A 27 -9.52 12.54 -11.53
N ASN A 28 -8.95 12.95 -12.67
CA ASN A 28 -7.78 13.82 -12.78
C ASN A 28 -6.55 13.34 -11.97
N ILE A 29 -6.26 12.02 -11.98
CA ILE A 29 -5.11 11.47 -11.28
C ILE A 29 -3.81 11.82 -12.01
N SER A 30 -2.84 12.37 -11.27
CA SER A 30 -1.50 12.65 -11.76
C SER A 30 -0.47 12.22 -10.72
N PHE A 31 0.56 11.48 -11.15
CA PHE A 31 1.70 11.10 -10.33
C PHE A 31 2.87 10.60 -11.18
N THR A 32 4.01 10.43 -10.55
CA THR A 32 5.20 9.83 -11.16
C THR A 32 5.69 8.65 -10.34
N VAL A 33 6.43 7.73 -10.96
CA VAL A 33 7.07 6.60 -10.30
C VAL A 33 8.57 6.67 -10.59
N GLN A 34 9.37 6.59 -9.54
CA GLN A 34 10.83 6.60 -9.67
C GLN A 34 11.36 5.19 -9.95
N LYS A 35 12.51 5.12 -10.62
CA LYS A 35 13.16 3.83 -10.88
C LYS A 35 13.68 3.23 -9.57
N GLY A 36 13.36 1.96 -9.33
CA GLY A 36 13.82 1.22 -8.15
C GLY A 36 13.06 1.49 -6.86
N GLU A 37 11.89 2.19 -6.92
CA GLU A 37 11.01 2.34 -5.74
C GLU A 37 9.92 1.27 -5.70
N ILE A 38 9.39 1.02 -4.51
CA ILE A 38 8.12 0.32 -4.30
C ILE A 38 7.06 1.37 -3.99
N LEU A 39 6.19 1.64 -4.97
CA LEU A 39 5.08 2.57 -4.84
C LEU A 39 3.80 1.85 -4.46
N GLY A 40 3.15 2.28 -3.38
CA GLY A 40 1.83 1.82 -2.95
C GLY A 40 0.70 2.68 -3.52
N LEU A 41 -0.33 2.06 -4.10
CA LEU A 41 -1.62 2.71 -4.35
C LEU A 41 -2.59 2.25 -3.26
N LEU A 42 -2.80 3.08 -2.24
CA LEU A 42 -3.63 2.78 -1.07
C LEU A 42 -5.01 3.40 -1.23
N GLY A 43 -6.05 2.72 -0.78
CA GLY A 43 -7.41 3.27 -0.75
C GLY A 43 -8.48 2.22 -0.53
N PRO A 44 -9.70 2.61 -0.18
CA PRO A 44 -10.80 1.69 0.00
C PRO A 44 -11.19 0.97 -1.30
N ASN A 45 -12.00 -0.07 -1.18
CA ASN A 45 -12.56 -0.74 -2.34
C ASN A 45 -13.40 0.23 -3.16
N GLY A 46 -13.20 0.21 -4.49
CA GLY A 46 -13.84 1.15 -5.41
C GLY A 46 -13.18 2.53 -5.51
N ALA A 47 -12.07 2.79 -4.84
CA ALA A 47 -11.34 4.06 -4.89
C ALA A 47 -10.73 4.39 -6.27
N GLY A 48 -10.59 3.41 -7.18
CA GLY A 48 -10.00 3.61 -8.50
C GLY A 48 -8.63 2.94 -8.71
N LYS A 49 -8.05 2.28 -7.68
CA LYS A 49 -6.72 1.63 -7.71
C LYS A 49 -6.56 0.65 -8.89
N THR A 50 -7.38 -0.39 -8.93
CA THR A 50 -7.37 -1.41 -10.00
C THR A 50 -7.63 -0.79 -11.38
N THR A 51 -8.50 0.21 -11.47
CA THR A 51 -8.76 0.93 -12.74
C THR A 51 -7.49 1.64 -13.22
N THR A 52 -6.79 2.33 -12.31
CA THR A 52 -5.52 3.02 -12.61
C THR A 52 -4.45 2.02 -13.05
N ILE A 53 -4.27 0.90 -12.32
CA ILE A 53 -3.33 -0.17 -12.72
C ILE A 53 -3.66 -0.71 -14.11
N LYS A 54 -4.94 -1.01 -14.40
CA LYS A 54 -5.36 -1.52 -15.72
C LYS A 54 -5.09 -0.52 -16.85
N MET A 55 -5.21 0.78 -16.59
CA MET A 55 -4.85 1.80 -17.58
C MET A 55 -3.33 1.84 -17.81
N ILE A 56 -2.53 1.78 -16.75
CA ILE A 56 -1.06 1.72 -16.87
C ILE A 56 -0.62 0.47 -17.64
N CYS A 57 -1.25 -0.69 -17.38
CA CYS A 57 -1.00 -1.94 -18.11
C CYS A 57 -1.51 -1.92 -19.56
N GLY A 58 -2.18 -0.85 -20.00
CA GLY A 58 -2.79 -0.78 -21.32
C GLY A 58 -3.98 -1.72 -21.52
N LEU A 59 -4.52 -2.33 -20.47
CA LEU A 59 -5.70 -3.19 -20.54
C LEU A 59 -7.01 -2.40 -20.61
N LEU A 60 -6.95 -1.15 -20.21
CA LEU A 60 -8.05 -0.20 -20.24
C LEU A 60 -7.57 1.11 -20.87
N VAL A 61 -8.34 1.64 -21.81
CA VAL A 61 -8.05 2.94 -22.41
C VAL A 61 -8.63 4.03 -21.51
N PRO A 62 -7.85 5.04 -21.09
CA PRO A 62 -8.36 6.20 -20.36
C PRO A 62 -9.29 7.02 -21.27
N ASP A 63 -10.23 7.75 -20.65
CA ASP A 63 -11.10 8.67 -21.39
C ASP A 63 -10.38 9.99 -21.71
N SER A 64 -9.43 10.38 -20.86
CA SER A 64 -8.47 11.48 -21.10
C SER A 64 -7.23 11.32 -20.21
N GLY A 65 -6.22 12.10 -20.47
CA GLY A 65 -4.92 12.07 -19.80
C GLY A 65 -3.87 11.27 -20.57
N GLU A 66 -2.67 11.22 -20.01
CA GLU A 66 -1.51 10.61 -20.62
C GLU A 66 -0.77 9.69 -19.67
N ILE A 67 -0.26 8.58 -20.21
CA ILE A 67 0.62 7.66 -19.52
C ILE A 67 1.90 7.51 -20.34
N THR A 68 3.03 7.78 -19.71
CA THR A 68 4.36 7.61 -20.29
C THR A 68 5.14 6.58 -19.46
N ILE A 69 5.77 5.62 -20.13
CA ILE A 69 6.57 4.56 -19.50
C ILE A 69 7.94 4.55 -20.16
N ASN A 70 8.98 4.71 -19.36
CA ASN A 70 10.37 4.82 -19.83
C ASN A 70 10.52 5.82 -21.00
N GLY A 71 9.90 7.00 -20.86
CA GLY A 71 9.89 8.04 -21.89
C GLY A 71 8.95 7.78 -23.09
N LEU A 72 8.28 6.62 -23.17
CA LEU A 72 7.41 6.23 -24.28
C LEU A 72 5.94 6.43 -23.92
N GLY A 73 5.24 7.31 -24.65
CA GLY A 73 3.81 7.54 -24.48
C GLY A 73 2.96 6.38 -24.98
N GLN A 74 1.93 5.99 -24.23
CA GLN A 74 1.00 4.95 -24.67
C GLN A 74 0.14 5.35 -25.88
N ASN A 75 -0.07 6.64 -26.12
CA ASN A 75 -0.88 7.13 -27.25
C ASN A 75 -0.22 6.95 -28.62
N GLY A 76 1.11 6.81 -28.68
CA GLY A 76 1.84 6.69 -29.96
C GLY A 76 2.71 5.43 -30.05
N SER A 77 3.20 4.92 -28.93
CA SER A 77 4.14 3.80 -28.88
C SER A 77 3.70 2.73 -27.88
N ARG A 78 2.39 2.43 -27.83
CA ARG A 78 1.79 1.58 -26.79
C ARG A 78 2.50 0.23 -26.64
N LEU A 79 2.72 -0.52 -27.70
CA LEU A 79 3.35 -1.83 -27.61
C LEU A 79 4.76 -1.74 -27.03
N LYS A 80 5.57 -0.78 -27.52
CA LYS A 80 6.93 -0.56 -27.02
C LYS A 80 6.94 -0.13 -25.55
N SER A 81 6.02 0.74 -25.13
CA SER A 81 5.93 1.15 -23.73
C SER A 81 5.54 0.00 -22.80
N LEU A 82 4.69 -0.92 -23.27
CA LEU A 82 4.25 -2.09 -22.50
C LEU A 82 5.29 -3.20 -22.40
N GLU A 83 6.34 -3.21 -23.24
CA GLU A 83 7.49 -4.12 -23.09
C GLU A 83 8.23 -3.90 -21.76
N HIS A 84 8.17 -2.69 -21.20
CA HIS A 84 8.78 -2.30 -19.94
C HIS A 84 7.97 -2.73 -18.70
N ILE A 85 6.77 -3.29 -18.91
CA ILE A 85 5.83 -3.63 -17.82
C ILE A 85 5.50 -5.12 -17.81
N SER A 86 5.42 -5.69 -16.60
CA SER A 86 4.69 -6.92 -16.33
C SER A 86 3.64 -6.66 -15.24
N ALA A 87 2.58 -7.47 -15.22
CA ALA A 87 1.51 -7.29 -14.26
C ALA A 87 0.96 -8.62 -13.74
N VAL A 88 0.63 -8.63 -12.44
CA VAL A 88 -0.19 -9.66 -11.80
C VAL A 88 -1.44 -8.96 -11.30
N LEU A 89 -2.57 -9.21 -11.94
CA LEU A 89 -3.83 -8.60 -11.59
C LEU A 89 -4.58 -9.45 -10.57
N GLU A 90 -5.47 -8.80 -9.80
CA GLU A 90 -6.35 -9.49 -8.88
C GLU A 90 -7.15 -10.61 -9.61
N GLY A 91 -7.24 -11.77 -8.96
CA GLY A 91 -7.99 -12.93 -9.45
C GLY A 91 -7.11 -14.02 -10.07
N ASN A 92 -7.73 -15.18 -10.31
CA ASN A 92 -7.04 -16.43 -10.63
C ASN A 92 -6.70 -16.63 -12.11
N ARG A 93 -6.62 -15.55 -12.90
CA ARG A 93 -6.44 -15.62 -14.36
C ARG A 93 -4.99 -15.47 -14.83
N ASN A 94 -4.05 -15.32 -13.90
CA ASN A 94 -2.64 -15.09 -14.22
C ASN A 94 -1.87 -16.36 -14.57
N LEU A 95 -2.47 -17.55 -14.37
CA LEU A 95 -1.82 -18.86 -14.50
C LEU A 95 -2.70 -19.86 -15.26
N TYR A 96 -2.06 -20.85 -15.90
CA TYR A 96 -2.72 -22.01 -16.49
C TYR A 96 -2.85 -23.13 -15.47
N TRP A 97 -4.03 -23.35 -14.97
CA TRP A 97 -4.31 -24.25 -13.83
C TRP A 97 -4.06 -25.74 -14.09
N ARG A 98 -4.07 -26.16 -15.37
CA ARG A 98 -3.83 -27.54 -15.81
C ARG A 98 -2.37 -27.79 -16.19
N LEU A 99 -1.52 -26.79 -16.09
CA LEU A 99 -0.08 -26.93 -16.22
C LEU A 99 0.57 -27.02 -14.85
N THR A 100 1.73 -27.65 -14.78
CA THR A 100 2.57 -27.66 -13.58
C THR A 100 3.20 -26.29 -13.34
N VAL A 101 3.81 -26.11 -12.18
CA VAL A 101 4.57 -24.89 -11.84
C VAL A 101 5.64 -24.61 -12.91
N ARG A 102 6.44 -25.62 -13.25
CA ARG A 102 7.50 -25.50 -14.27
C ARG A 102 6.91 -25.21 -15.65
N GLU A 103 5.90 -25.94 -16.07
CA GLU A 103 5.26 -25.74 -17.36
C GLU A 103 4.64 -24.34 -17.50
N ASN A 104 4.11 -23.73 -16.43
CA ASN A 104 3.64 -22.36 -16.46
C ASN A 104 4.78 -21.39 -16.77
N LEU A 105 5.92 -21.52 -16.08
CA LEU A 105 7.09 -20.68 -16.31
C LEU A 105 7.60 -20.85 -17.76
N GLU A 106 7.76 -22.07 -18.25
CA GLU A 106 8.21 -22.36 -19.62
C GLU A 106 7.21 -21.84 -20.66
N TYR A 107 5.90 -22.01 -20.43
CA TYR A 107 4.85 -21.54 -21.33
C TYR A 107 4.86 -20.01 -21.49
N PHE A 108 4.90 -19.28 -20.38
CA PHE A 108 4.92 -17.81 -20.43
C PHE A 108 6.22 -17.26 -21.02
N ALA A 109 7.35 -17.94 -20.80
CA ALA A 109 8.61 -17.62 -21.47
C ALA A 109 8.53 -17.83 -22.99
N GLY A 110 7.94 -18.96 -23.41
CA GLY A 110 7.72 -19.24 -24.82
C GLY A 110 6.83 -18.23 -25.52
N ASN A 111 5.77 -17.75 -24.85
CA ASN A 111 4.90 -16.68 -25.37
C ASN A 111 5.63 -15.36 -25.60
N ARG A 112 6.81 -15.17 -24.98
CA ARG A 112 7.68 -14.01 -25.16
C ARG A 112 8.80 -14.26 -26.16
N GLY A 113 8.76 -15.38 -26.88
CA GLY A 113 9.77 -15.73 -27.89
C GLY A 113 11.08 -16.29 -27.32
N MET A 114 11.14 -16.62 -26.03
CA MET A 114 12.32 -17.22 -25.43
C MET A 114 12.35 -18.71 -25.74
N SER A 115 13.52 -19.25 -26.11
CA SER A 115 13.68 -20.70 -26.29
C SER A 115 13.76 -21.41 -24.93
N ARG A 116 13.38 -22.69 -24.87
CA ARG A 116 13.52 -23.51 -23.65
C ARG A 116 14.95 -23.53 -23.10
N LYS A 117 15.94 -23.46 -24.00
CA LYS A 117 17.35 -23.47 -23.60
C LYS A 117 17.74 -22.19 -22.88
N ASP A 118 17.29 -21.03 -23.40
CA ASP A 118 17.61 -19.71 -22.84
C ASP A 118 16.92 -19.47 -21.49
N VAL A 119 15.78 -20.12 -21.28
CA VAL A 119 14.94 -19.93 -20.10
C VAL A 119 15.25 -20.91 -18.98
N LYS A 120 15.90 -22.06 -19.28
CA LYS A 120 16.11 -23.13 -18.30
C LYS A 120 16.78 -22.63 -17.01
N GLU A 121 17.85 -21.85 -17.13
CA GLU A 121 18.58 -21.33 -15.97
C GLU A 121 17.72 -20.32 -15.17
N ASN A 122 17.02 -19.41 -15.86
CA ASN A 122 16.11 -18.46 -15.22
C ASN A 122 14.97 -19.16 -14.49
N VAL A 123 14.39 -20.20 -15.08
CA VAL A 123 13.33 -21.01 -14.45
C VAL A 123 13.84 -21.67 -13.18
N GLU A 124 15.05 -22.26 -13.21
CA GLU A 124 15.66 -22.87 -12.02
C GLU A 124 15.91 -21.85 -10.90
N GLN A 125 16.42 -20.68 -11.26
CA GLN A 125 16.64 -19.59 -10.30
C GLN A 125 15.31 -19.09 -9.70
N LEU A 126 14.28 -18.91 -10.51
CA LEU A 126 12.95 -18.49 -10.03
C LEU A 126 12.30 -19.54 -9.13
N LEU A 127 12.33 -20.82 -9.53
CA LEU A 127 11.82 -21.92 -8.70
C LEU A 127 12.46 -21.94 -7.32
N THR A 128 13.76 -21.71 -7.26
CA THR A 128 14.53 -21.68 -6.01
C THR A 128 14.22 -20.43 -5.19
N SER A 129 14.30 -19.24 -5.80
CA SER A 129 14.09 -17.95 -5.11
C SER A 129 12.66 -17.81 -4.57
N PHE A 130 11.66 -18.35 -5.28
CA PHE A 130 10.27 -18.32 -4.88
C PHE A 130 9.85 -19.50 -3.99
N ARG A 131 10.82 -20.38 -3.63
CA ARG A 131 10.56 -21.60 -2.82
C ARG A 131 9.47 -22.50 -3.43
N LEU A 132 9.53 -22.67 -4.75
CA LEU A 132 8.59 -23.50 -5.52
C LEU A 132 9.26 -24.74 -6.12
N LYS A 133 10.57 -24.97 -5.84
CA LYS A 133 11.36 -26.05 -6.43
C LYS A 133 10.76 -27.43 -6.11
N ASP A 134 10.37 -27.67 -4.86
CA ASP A 134 9.79 -28.95 -4.42
C ASP A 134 8.40 -29.22 -5.01
N LYS A 135 7.78 -28.18 -5.59
CA LYS A 135 6.46 -28.22 -6.23
C LYS A 135 6.50 -28.04 -7.73
N GLU A 136 7.69 -28.07 -8.34
CA GLU A 136 7.85 -27.76 -9.76
C GLU A 136 7.01 -28.61 -10.71
N ASN A 137 6.75 -29.89 -10.35
CA ASN A 137 5.98 -30.86 -11.11
C ASN A 137 4.50 -30.94 -10.62
N GLU A 138 4.11 -30.14 -9.62
CA GLU A 138 2.73 -30.13 -9.12
C GLU A 138 1.87 -29.24 -10.03
N LEU A 139 0.61 -29.67 -10.28
CA LEU A 139 -0.36 -28.87 -11.04
C LEU A 139 -0.75 -27.61 -10.25
N VAL A 140 -0.89 -26.48 -10.94
CA VAL A 140 -1.23 -25.20 -10.31
C VAL A 140 -2.55 -25.24 -9.54
N ASN A 141 -3.55 -26.00 -10.00
CA ASN A 141 -4.82 -26.15 -9.29
C ASN A 141 -4.73 -26.90 -7.95
N ARG A 142 -3.59 -27.53 -7.65
CA ARG A 142 -3.32 -28.23 -6.38
C ARG A 142 -2.48 -27.39 -5.41
N LEU A 143 -2.00 -26.24 -5.85
CA LEU A 143 -1.20 -25.34 -5.02
C LEU A 143 -2.10 -24.54 -4.07
N SER A 144 -1.55 -24.15 -2.91
CA SER A 144 -2.17 -23.16 -2.05
C SER A 144 -2.26 -21.80 -2.78
N ARG A 145 -3.18 -20.92 -2.34
CA ARG A 145 -3.31 -19.56 -2.90
C ARG A 145 -1.98 -18.80 -2.87
N GLY A 146 -1.24 -18.91 -1.78
CA GLY A 146 0.07 -18.26 -1.66
C GLY A 146 1.11 -18.79 -2.64
N MET A 147 1.16 -20.12 -2.87
CA MET A 147 2.03 -20.69 -3.89
C MET A 147 1.63 -20.24 -5.30
N GLN A 148 0.33 -20.14 -5.58
CA GLN A 148 -0.16 -19.61 -6.86
C GLN A 148 0.23 -18.15 -7.04
N GLN A 149 0.14 -17.34 -5.97
CA GLN A 149 0.55 -15.94 -6.01
C GLN A 149 2.07 -15.79 -6.24
N LYS A 150 2.89 -16.58 -5.53
CA LYS A 150 4.33 -16.62 -5.76
C LYS A 150 4.66 -17.01 -7.20
N LEU A 151 3.99 -18.02 -7.76
CA LEU A 151 4.19 -18.42 -9.14
C LEU A 151 3.77 -17.30 -10.12
N ALA A 152 2.67 -16.60 -9.87
CA ALA A 152 2.24 -15.48 -10.72
C ALA A 152 3.28 -14.35 -10.73
N ILE A 153 3.87 -14.03 -9.58
CA ILE A 153 4.96 -13.04 -9.49
C ILE A 153 6.23 -13.56 -10.21
N ALA A 154 6.57 -14.85 -10.05
CA ALA A 154 7.69 -15.46 -10.76
C ALA A 154 7.51 -15.41 -12.29
N VAL A 155 6.31 -15.65 -12.80
CA VAL A 155 5.96 -15.47 -14.23
C VAL A 155 6.12 -14.02 -14.66
N ALA A 156 5.71 -13.05 -13.84
CA ALA A 156 5.92 -11.64 -14.13
C ALA A 156 7.42 -11.28 -14.20
N MET A 157 8.26 -11.91 -13.37
CA MET A 157 9.71 -11.72 -13.37
C MET A 157 10.39 -12.24 -14.65
N LEU A 158 9.86 -13.31 -15.26
CA LEU A 158 10.37 -13.82 -16.56
C LEU A 158 10.34 -12.79 -17.67
N ALA A 159 9.42 -11.82 -17.57
CA ALA A 159 9.28 -10.73 -18.54
C ALA A 159 10.52 -9.87 -18.71
N ASN A 160 11.42 -9.92 -17.77
CA ASN A 160 12.57 -9.02 -17.66
C ASN A 160 12.20 -7.52 -17.77
N SER A 161 10.94 -7.18 -17.46
CA SER A 161 10.41 -5.82 -17.47
C SER A 161 11.00 -5.00 -16.32
N GLU A 162 11.15 -3.70 -16.53
CA GLU A 162 11.69 -2.78 -15.51
C GLU A 162 10.68 -2.49 -14.41
N VAL A 163 9.37 -2.60 -14.73
CA VAL A 163 8.26 -2.33 -13.81
C VAL A 163 7.38 -3.55 -13.65
N ILE A 164 7.02 -3.87 -12.41
CA ILE A 164 6.08 -4.92 -12.07
C ILE A 164 4.87 -4.28 -11.37
N LEU A 165 3.68 -4.49 -11.91
CA LEU A 165 2.43 -4.03 -11.34
C LEU A 165 1.71 -5.18 -10.65
N LEU A 166 1.34 -5.01 -9.40
CA LEU A 166 0.70 -6.02 -8.57
C LEU A 166 -0.61 -5.48 -8.00
N ASP A 167 -1.72 -6.07 -8.41
CA ASP A 167 -3.04 -5.67 -7.92
C ASP A 167 -3.45 -6.58 -6.77
N GLU A 168 -3.49 -6.04 -5.54
CA GLU A 168 -3.81 -6.74 -4.29
C GLU A 168 -2.99 -8.04 -4.07
N PRO A 169 -1.63 -7.97 -4.06
CA PRO A 169 -0.79 -9.18 -4.10
C PRO A 169 -0.88 -10.08 -2.86
N THR A 170 -1.39 -9.60 -1.75
CA THR A 170 -1.52 -10.34 -0.48
C THR A 170 -2.95 -10.68 -0.12
N LEU A 171 -3.92 -10.30 -0.96
CA LEU A 171 -5.34 -10.47 -0.67
C LEU A 171 -5.73 -11.96 -0.52
N GLY A 172 -6.29 -12.30 0.64
CA GLY A 172 -6.79 -13.65 0.92
C GLY A 172 -5.69 -14.70 1.13
N LEU A 173 -4.47 -14.25 1.43
CA LEU A 173 -3.39 -15.09 1.93
C LEU A 173 -3.46 -15.17 3.47
N ASP A 174 -2.97 -16.28 4.02
CA ASP A 174 -2.71 -16.37 5.45
C ASP A 174 -1.52 -15.46 5.86
N VAL A 175 -1.38 -15.24 7.17
CA VAL A 175 -0.38 -14.29 7.72
C VAL A 175 1.05 -14.66 7.32
N GLU A 176 1.41 -15.94 7.41
CA GLU A 176 2.76 -16.43 7.10
C GLU A 176 3.08 -16.23 5.61
N THR A 177 2.17 -16.66 4.75
CA THR A 177 2.33 -16.53 3.29
C THR A 177 2.33 -15.05 2.86
N SER A 178 1.50 -14.21 3.47
CA SER A 178 1.49 -12.77 3.22
C SER A 178 2.84 -12.16 3.57
N TYR A 179 3.43 -12.52 4.72
CA TYR A 179 4.76 -12.08 5.11
C TYR A 179 5.83 -12.53 4.09
N GLU A 180 5.81 -13.79 3.67
CA GLU A 180 6.76 -14.29 2.66
C GLU A 180 6.66 -13.53 1.32
N VAL A 181 5.44 -13.20 0.87
CA VAL A 181 5.25 -12.40 -0.36
C VAL A 181 5.82 -10.99 -0.16
N ARG A 182 5.60 -10.34 0.98
CA ARG A 182 6.15 -9.01 1.29
C ARG A 182 7.68 -8.99 1.24
N GLU A 183 8.32 -9.95 1.90
CA GLU A 183 9.79 -10.08 1.85
C GLU A 183 10.30 -10.31 0.44
N LEU A 184 9.61 -11.15 -0.33
CA LEU A 184 9.94 -11.41 -1.73
C LEU A 184 9.90 -10.12 -2.58
N LEU A 185 8.90 -9.25 -2.39
CA LEU A 185 8.79 -7.99 -3.12
C LEU A 185 9.97 -7.05 -2.81
N LYS A 186 10.38 -6.95 -1.54
CA LYS A 186 11.57 -6.19 -1.13
C LYS A 186 12.85 -6.76 -1.78
N GLU A 187 12.99 -8.09 -1.81
CA GLU A 187 14.13 -8.73 -2.46
C GLU A 187 14.19 -8.46 -3.98
N ILE A 188 13.05 -8.49 -4.67
CA ILE A 188 12.96 -8.22 -6.10
C ILE A 188 13.51 -6.82 -6.43
N VAL A 189 13.12 -5.81 -5.68
CA VAL A 189 13.62 -4.45 -5.89
C VAL A 189 15.11 -4.37 -5.58
N LYS A 190 15.52 -4.87 -4.41
CA LYS A 190 16.91 -4.76 -3.93
C LYS A 190 17.91 -5.53 -4.78
N LYS A 191 17.57 -6.77 -5.19
CA LYS A 191 18.49 -7.66 -5.91
C LYS A 191 18.44 -7.49 -7.43
N HIS A 192 17.26 -7.17 -7.98
CA HIS A 192 17.03 -7.11 -9.42
C HIS A 192 16.83 -5.69 -9.96
N ASN A 193 16.93 -4.66 -9.09
CA ASN A 193 16.76 -3.25 -9.44
C ASN A 193 15.44 -2.99 -10.23
N ARG A 194 14.35 -3.67 -9.84
CA ARG A 194 13.02 -3.51 -10.42
C ARG A 194 12.27 -2.41 -9.69
N THR A 195 11.33 -1.81 -10.40
CA THR A 195 10.34 -0.90 -9.83
C THR A 195 9.06 -1.67 -9.61
N ILE A 196 8.42 -1.52 -8.47
CA ILE A 196 7.16 -2.20 -8.18
C ILE A 196 6.09 -1.17 -7.88
N ILE A 197 4.90 -1.38 -8.45
CA ILE A 197 3.68 -0.67 -8.04
C ILE A 197 2.73 -1.72 -7.48
N ILE A 198 2.28 -1.53 -6.25
CA ILE A 198 1.28 -2.39 -5.63
C ILE A 198 0.01 -1.60 -5.34
N SER A 199 -1.16 -2.19 -5.60
CA SER A 199 -2.40 -1.71 -4.98
C SER A 199 -2.67 -2.51 -3.72
N SER A 200 -3.15 -1.83 -2.70
CA SER A 200 -3.68 -2.49 -1.50
C SER A 200 -4.72 -1.62 -0.81
N HIS A 201 -5.62 -2.24 -0.09
CA HIS A 201 -6.45 -1.61 0.92
C HIS A 201 -5.93 -1.93 2.33
N ASP A 202 -4.91 -2.80 2.43
CA ASP A 202 -4.24 -3.21 3.65
C ASP A 202 -3.05 -2.26 3.92
N MET A 203 -3.14 -1.57 5.03
CA MET A 203 -2.18 -0.54 5.41
C MET A 203 -0.89 -1.12 5.95
N ASP A 204 -0.95 -2.29 6.59
CA ASP A 204 0.24 -2.97 7.09
C ASP A 204 1.15 -3.38 5.94
N VAL A 205 0.55 -3.84 4.83
CA VAL A 205 1.29 -4.16 3.59
C VAL A 205 1.99 -2.91 3.05
N ILE A 206 1.28 -1.79 2.95
CA ILE A 206 1.86 -0.54 2.45
C ILE A 206 2.97 -0.04 3.37
N GLN A 207 2.73 -0.03 4.68
CA GLN A 207 3.71 0.43 5.67
C GLN A 207 4.99 -0.41 5.66
N GLU A 208 4.87 -1.72 5.46
CA GLU A 208 6.01 -2.62 5.55
C GLU A 208 6.81 -2.70 4.25
N VAL A 209 6.14 -2.58 3.09
CA VAL A 209 6.75 -2.89 1.78
C VAL A 209 7.07 -1.65 0.97
N CYS A 210 6.30 -0.55 1.10
CA CYS A 210 6.40 0.58 0.21
C CYS A 210 7.34 1.68 0.73
N ASP A 211 8.09 2.29 -0.18
CA ASP A 211 8.90 3.48 0.11
C ASP A 211 8.00 4.73 0.15
N ARG A 212 7.00 4.77 -0.75
CA ARG A 212 6.09 5.88 -0.96
C ARG A 212 4.69 5.35 -1.25
N THR A 213 3.68 6.09 -0.85
CA THR A 213 2.30 5.73 -1.12
C THR A 213 1.49 6.90 -1.66
N ILE A 214 0.60 6.57 -2.57
CA ILE A 214 -0.43 7.46 -3.10
C ILE A 214 -1.77 6.99 -2.53
N ILE A 215 -2.40 7.82 -1.73
CA ILE A 215 -3.74 7.54 -1.20
C ILE A 215 -4.77 8.01 -2.21
N ILE A 216 -5.60 7.07 -2.68
CA ILE A 216 -6.68 7.33 -3.64
C ILE A 216 -8.02 7.16 -2.94
N ASN A 217 -8.89 8.15 -3.06
CA ASN A 217 -10.27 8.08 -2.57
C ASN A 217 -11.23 8.73 -3.57
N GLY A 218 -12.36 8.06 -3.86
CA GLY A 218 -13.35 8.57 -4.82
C GLY A 218 -12.77 8.92 -6.20
N GLY A 219 -11.77 8.16 -6.66
CA GLY A 219 -11.11 8.38 -7.94
C GLY A 219 -10.04 9.48 -7.95
N LYS A 220 -9.76 10.15 -6.83
CA LYS A 220 -8.81 11.26 -6.73
C LYS A 220 -7.61 10.90 -5.86
N VAL A 221 -6.46 11.50 -6.15
CA VAL A 221 -5.31 11.48 -5.24
C VAL A 221 -5.60 12.41 -4.09
N VAL A 222 -5.55 11.88 -2.88
CA VAL A 222 -5.69 12.64 -1.62
C VAL A 222 -4.32 13.03 -1.07
N THR A 223 -3.37 12.10 -1.14
CA THR A 223 -2.00 12.28 -0.63
C THR A 223 -1.03 11.49 -1.50
N ASP A 224 0.17 12.04 -1.67
CA ASP A 224 1.29 11.42 -2.36
C ASP A 224 2.57 11.76 -1.56
N ASP A 225 3.04 10.83 -0.72
CA ASP A 225 4.20 11.05 0.14
C ASP A 225 4.91 9.74 0.50
N LYS A 226 6.13 9.87 1.04
CA LYS A 226 6.86 8.74 1.60
C LYS A 226 6.10 8.16 2.80
N VAL A 227 6.09 6.84 2.90
CA VAL A 227 5.47 6.15 4.05
C VAL A 227 6.07 6.63 5.37
N GLU A 228 7.38 6.84 5.42
CA GLU A 228 8.08 7.38 6.59
C GLU A 228 7.56 8.76 7.02
N ASN A 229 7.30 9.67 6.06
CA ASN A 229 6.76 10.99 6.35
C ASN A 229 5.34 10.91 6.90
N LEU A 230 4.50 10.08 6.26
CA LEU A 230 3.13 9.86 6.74
C LEU A 230 3.11 9.30 8.17
N LEU A 231 4.00 8.38 8.50
CA LEU A 231 4.14 7.87 9.87
C LEU A 231 4.59 8.95 10.85
N LYS A 232 5.53 9.81 10.46
CA LYS A 232 6.01 10.92 11.30
C LYS A 232 4.95 11.99 11.56
N LEU A 233 4.11 12.29 10.56
CA LEU A 233 2.98 13.23 10.73
C LEU A 233 2.03 12.78 11.85
N PHE A 234 2.06 11.50 12.18
CA PHE A 234 1.21 10.87 13.17
C PHE A 234 1.99 10.24 14.32
N ASP A 235 3.27 10.54 14.49
CA ASP A 235 4.04 10.23 15.72
C ASP A 235 3.55 11.08 16.91
N VAL A 236 2.25 11.40 16.87
CA VAL A 236 1.51 11.91 18.00
C VAL A 236 1.44 10.78 19.01
N ARG A 237 2.17 10.94 20.11
CA ARG A 237 2.13 9.98 21.19
C ARG A 237 0.84 10.16 21.97
N SER A 238 -0.18 9.39 21.62
CA SER A 238 -1.42 9.36 22.37
C SER A 238 -1.25 8.48 23.60
N TYR A 239 -1.59 9.04 24.76
CA TYR A 239 -1.59 8.31 26.03
C TYR A 239 -3.00 8.28 26.58
N THR A 240 -3.41 7.10 27.05
CA THR A 240 -4.59 6.91 27.88
C THR A 240 -4.12 6.72 29.32
N ILE A 241 -4.44 7.67 30.18
CA ILE A 241 -4.06 7.63 31.58
C ILE A 241 -5.31 7.35 32.41
N THR A 242 -5.31 6.25 33.14
CA THR A 242 -6.35 5.92 34.10
C THR A 242 -5.98 6.57 35.43
N LEU A 243 -6.87 7.40 35.94
CA LEU A 243 -6.65 8.15 37.17
C LEU A 243 -7.38 7.50 38.34
N GLY A 244 -6.77 7.53 39.51
CA GLY A 244 -7.39 7.06 40.75
C GLY A 244 -8.32 8.08 41.42
N ALA A 245 -8.34 9.34 40.92
CA ALA A 245 -9.21 10.40 41.44
C ALA A 245 -9.57 11.38 40.33
N LEU A 246 -10.64 12.17 40.52
CA LEU A 246 -11.06 13.23 39.62
C LEU A 246 -10.02 14.36 39.59
N LEU A 247 -9.81 14.95 38.42
CA LEU A 247 -9.01 16.16 38.28
C LEU A 247 -9.74 17.37 38.88
N SER A 248 -9.02 18.20 39.65
CA SER A 248 -9.56 19.46 40.16
C SER A 248 -9.85 20.45 39.05
N GLU A 249 -10.68 21.46 39.31
CA GLU A 249 -10.97 22.52 38.36
C GLU A 249 -9.70 23.22 37.84
N LYS A 250 -8.71 23.41 38.71
CA LYS A 250 -7.43 24.03 38.39
C LYS A 250 -6.61 23.15 37.44
N GLN A 251 -6.58 21.83 37.69
CA GLN A 251 -5.91 20.89 36.81
C GLN A 251 -6.59 20.82 35.43
N GLN A 252 -7.93 20.83 35.40
CA GLN A 252 -8.67 20.82 34.13
C GLN A 252 -8.45 22.11 33.31
N LEU A 253 -8.32 23.27 33.96
CA LEU A 253 -7.98 24.54 33.32
C LEU A 253 -6.57 24.49 32.69
N LEU A 254 -5.60 24.07 33.48
CA LEU A 254 -4.21 23.92 32.99
C LEU A 254 -4.09 22.86 31.89
N LEU A 255 -4.88 21.79 31.97
CA LEU A 255 -4.94 20.76 30.95
C LEU A 255 -5.42 21.33 29.60
N LYS A 256 -6.50 22.13 29.62
CA LYS A 256 -7.03 22.82 28.42
C LYS A 256 -6.03 23.80 27.81
N GLU A 257 -5.26 24.49 28.64
CA GLU A 257 -4.27 25.48 28.19
C GLU A 257 -3.03 24.81 27.58
N LYS A 258 -2.47 23.80 28.27
CA LYS A 258 -1.20 23.16 27.86
C LYS A 258 -1.35 22.01 26.89
N PHE A 259 -2.48 21.33 26.91
CA PHE A 259 -2.76 20.14 26.10
C PHE A 259 -4.08 20.33 25.32
N PRO A 260 -4.08 21.10 24.23
CA PRO A 260 -5.30 21.47 23.52
C PRO A 260 -6.05 20.25 22.96
N VAL A 261 -5.32 19.18 22.63
CA VAL A 261 -5.91 17.92 22.16
C VAL A 261 -5.94 16.91 23.29
N HIS A 262 -7.02 16.93 24.06
CA HIS A 262 -7.26 15.97 25.12
C HIS A 262 -8.76 15.62 25.23
N LYS A 263 -9.03 14.45 25.81
CA LYS A 263 -10.39 14.03 26.20
C LYS A 263 -10.34 13.51 27.63
N TYR A 264 -11.02 14.21 28.52
CA TYR A 264 -11.21 13.79 29.91
C TYR A 264 -12.60 13.19 30.07
N THR A 265 -12.69 11.94 30.54
CA THR A 265 -13.94 11.18 30.68
C THR A 265 -14.09 10.73 32.12
N THR A 266 -15.25 11.01 32.71
CA THR A 266 -15.58 10.70 34.11
C THR A 266 -16.72 9.67 34.25
N ASP A 267 -17.30 9.22 33.12
CA ASP A 267 -18.50 8.36 33.10
C ASP A 267 -18.19 6.86 33.31
N THR A 268 -16.92 6.51 33.56
CA THR A 268 -16.45 5.16 33.81
C THR A 268 -16.12 4.98 35.30
N MET A 269 -15.99 3.70 35.77
CA MET A 269 -15.62 3.40 37.16
C MET A 269 -14.35 4.14 37.63
N GLN A 270 -13.48 4.50 36.71
CA GLN A 270 -12.28 5.29 36.96
C GLN A 270 -12.17 6.40 35.92
N PRO A 271 -11.79 7.64 36.32
CA PRO A 271 -11.59 8.72 35.39
C PRO A 271 -10.45 8.41 34.39
N THR A 272 -10.66 8.71 33.11
CA THR A 272 -9.64 8.49 32.08
C THR A 272 -9.31 9.80 31.37
N LEU A 273 -8.02 10.01 31.14
CA LEU A 273 -7.46 11.13 30.39
C LEU A 273 -6.77 10.62 29.15
N ASN A 274 -7.34 10.90 27.98
CA ASN A 274 -6.66 10.71 26.72
C ASN A 274 -5.99 12.02 26.30
N VAL A 275 -4.71 11.98 26.00
CA VAL A 275 -3.93 13.16 25.63
C VAL A 275 -2.98 12.84 24.49
N ASP A 276 -2.92 13.75 23.49
CA ASP A 276 -2.01 13.66 22.37
C ASP A 276 -0.80 14.57 22.65
N LEU A 277 0.39 13.96 22.69
CA LEU A 277 1.65 14.68 22.92
C LEU A 277 2.47 14.73 21.63
N TYR A 278 2.73 15.94 21.15
CA TYR A 278 3.52 16.20 19.93
C TYR A 278 5.03 16.20 20.18
N GLN A 279 5.46 16.36 21.44
CA GLN A 279 6.87 16.35 21.86
C GLN A 279 7.06 15.36 22.99
N SER A 280 8.18 14.63 22.96
CA SER A 280 8.51 13.63 23.98
C SER A 280 8.56 14.21 25.40
N GLU A 281 8.97 15.48 25.49
CA GLU A 281 9.17 16.18 26.78
C GLU A 281 7.84 16.61 27.41
N ALA A 282 6.79 16.77 26.60
CA ALA A 282 5.46 17.17 27.08
C ALA A 282 4.85 16.16 28.09
N ILE A 283 5.31 14.92 28.08
CA ILE A 283 4.89 13.92 29.07
C ILE A 283 5.32 14.33 30.49
N TYR A 284 6.48 14.95 30.66
CA TYR A 284 6.93 15.43 31.97
C TYR A 284 6.06 16.58 32.49
N ASP A 285 5.59 17.46 31.59
CA ASP A 285 4.69 18.54 31.98
C ASP A 285 3.32 18.01 32.37
N LEU A 286 2.85 16.96 31.70
CA LEU A 286 1.61 16.27 32.09
C LEU A 286 1.73 15.64 33.48
N PHE A 287 2.83 14.95 33.77
CA PHE A 287 3.06 14.39 35.10
C PHE A 287 3.19 15.46 36.17
N ARG A 288 3.85 16.58 35.90
CA ARG A 288 3.91 17.72 36.84
C ARG A 288 2.51 18.26 37.15
N LEU A 289 1.62 18.36 36.13
CA LEU A 289 0.25 18.79 36.30
C LEU A 289 -0.52 17.81 37.24
N LEU A 290 -0.39 16.52 37.04
CA LEU A 290 -1.03 15.51 37.88
C LEU A 290 -0.45 15.52 39.32
N GLN A 291 0.85 15.73 39.45
CA GLN A 291 1.55 15.76 40.74
C GLN A 291 1.18 17.00 41.58
N MET A 292 0.80 18.12 41.00
CA MET A 292 0.46 19.36 41.73
C MET A 292 -0.58 19.17 42.83
N GLU A 293 -1.53 18.25 42.62
CA GLU A 293 -2.59 17.96 43.59
C GLU A 293 -2.62 16.47 43.96
N HIS A 294 -1.47 15.79 43.80
CA HIS A 294 -1.27 14.38 44.17
C HIS A 294 -2.31 13.43 43.53
N THR A 295 -2.77 13.72 42.29
CA THR A 295 -3.73 12.86 41.57
C THR A 295 -3.07 11.51 41.29
N PRO A 296 -3.63 10.38 41.82
CA PRO A 296 -3.05 9.07 41.59
C PRO A 296 -3.18 8.64 40.13
N VAL A 297 -2.15 8.03 39.60
CA VAL A 297 -2.16 7.41 38.26
C VAL A 297 -2.16 5.89 38.46
N GLU A 298 -3.21 5.23 38.01
CA GLU A 298 -3.41 3.78 38.15
C GLU A 298 -2.80 3.01 36.99
N ALA A 299 -2.94 3.55 35.76
CA ALA A 299 -2.39 2.94 34.56
C ALA A 299 -2.03 4.00 33.52
N ILE A 300 -1.08 3.68 32.68
CA ILE A 300 -0.68 4.48 31.52
C ILE A 300 -0.52 3.55 30.33
N ASP A 301 -1.40 3.69 29.37
CA ASP A 301 -1.33 2.97 28.11
C ASP A 301 -0.90 3.91 27.00
N ARG A 302 0.15 3.56 26.27
CA ARG A 302 0.54 4.26 25.07
C ARG A 302 -0.27 3.71 23.88
N THR A 303 -1.14 4.54 23.32
CA THR A 303 -1.79 4.24 22.05
C THR A 303 -0.83 4.66 20.95
N THR A 304 -0.19 3.70 20.31
CA THR A 304 0.51 3.96 19.04
C THR A 304 -0.54 4.24 17.99
N VAL A 305 -0.54 5.45 17.42
CA VAL A 305 -1.35 5.74 16.25
C VAL A 305 -0.86 4.83 15.13
N ASN A 306 -1.67 3.87 14.74
CA ASN A 306 -1.33 3.00 13.63
C ASN A 306 -1.62 3.73 12.29
N PHE A 307 -1.02 3.25 11.20
CA PHE A 307 -1.20 3.85 9.88
C PHE A 307 -2.67 3.88 9.45
N GLU A 308 -3.52 3.02 9.99
CA GLU A 308 -4.96 2.98 9.75
C GLU A 308 -5.69 4.22 10.29
N GLN A 309 -5.36 4.66 11.52
CA GLN A 309 -5.95 5.89 12.10
C GLN A 309 -5.52 7.13 11.31
N VAL A 310 -4.28 7.14 10.84
CA VAL A 310 -3.73 8.15 9.92
C VAL A 310 -4.55 8.24 8.65
N PHE A 311 -4.71 7.12 7.99
CA PHE A 311 -5.46 7.00 6.76
C PHE A 311 -6.91 7.48 6.94
N MET A 312 -7.57 7.09 8.02
CA MET A 312 -8.94 7.50 8.32
C MET A 312 -9.05 9.02 8.54
N LYS A 313 -8.07 9.66 9.18
CA LYS A 313 -8.02 11.11 9.34
C LYS A 313 -7.83 11.82 7.99
N ILE A 314 -6.91 11.33 7.17
CA ILE A 314 -6.69 11.85 5.81
C ILE A 314 -7.97 11.76 4.97
N LEU A 315 -8.68 10.63 5.02
CA LEU A 315 -9.92 10.43 4.26
C LEU A 315 -11.07 11.33 4.71
N LYS A 316 -11.14 11.67 6.00
CA LYS A 316 -12.16 12.58 6.55
C LYS A 316 -11.89 14.05 6.29
N GLY A 317 -10.73 14.38 5.69
CA GLY A 317 -10.33 15.77 5.46
C GLY A 317 -10.01 16.53 6.75
N GLU A 318 -9.72 15.82 7.84
CA GLU A 318 -9.27 16.40 9.11
C GLU A 318 -7.82 16.88 8.97
N ASN A 319 -7.53 17.61 7.88
CA ASN A 319 -6.24 18.24 7.63
C ASN A 319 -6.13 19.55 8.42
N ASN A 320 -6.01 19.48 9.72
CA ASN A 320 -5.47 20.59 10.49
C ASN A 320 -3.92 20.57 10.41
N TYR A 321 -3.41 20.70 9.18
CA TYR A 321 -1.98 20.93 8.96
C TYR A 321 -1.79 22.30 8.31
N GLU A 322 -1.88 23.35 9.09
CA GLU A 322 -1.07 24.53 8.84
C GLU A 322 0.36 24.12 9.17
N MET A 323 1.21 24.11 8.14
CA MET A 323 2.65 23.93 8.28
C MET A 323 3.19 25.01 9.24
N VAL A 324 3.83 24.57 10.32
CA VAL A 324 4.78 25.36 11.10
C VAL A 324 6.18 25.03 10.62
#